data_71c042aefa6a4d808b7f558996f0aa6d
#
_entry.id   71c042aefa6a4d808b7f558996f0aa6d
#
_cell.length_a   1.000
_cell.length_b   1.000
_cell.length_c   1.000
_cell.angle_alpha   90.00
_cell.angle_beta   90.00
_cell.angle_gamma   90.00
#
_symmetry.space_group_name_H-M   'P 1'
#
loop_
_entity.id
_entity.type
_entity.pdbx_description
1 polymer ?
#
loop_
_entity_poly.entity_id
_entity_poly.type
_entity_poly.pdbx_seq_one_letter_code
_entity_poly.pdbx_strand_id
1 'polypeptide(L)'
;MIKIAYNQHLYNHPLPEGHRFPMIKYDLIPEQLLHTGDISREQLFEPEDEPEEVFLRVHEPSYLGRLKKGEVSAREERRFGFPWSQRLLEREVNICSGTLQCGLYALEYGAALNVAGGTHHAFPDRGEGFCILNDIAVGARYMLDEGYVNSVLCVDLDVHQGNGTAFIFEGDDHFYNFSMHGRSNFPFKKEQNDMDVALPDNYAEEAYLKDLAFFLEESFNAARPDMIFFQSGVDILECDKLGKLNVSPKGIKARDEMVIKKASRLGLPLVAVMGGGYSENIAKIVDAHCNTFKTVMSYY
;
A
#
# COMPACT_ATOMS: atom_id res chain seq x y z
N MET A 1 -12.97 12.89 12.23
CA MET A 1 -13.58 11.65 11.66
C MET A 1 -12.64 11.10 10.62
N ILE A 2 -12.20 9.85 10.79
CA ILE A 2 -11.29 9.15 9.86
C ILE A 2 -11.83 9.22 8.44
N LYS A 3 -10.98 9.58 7.49
CA LYS A 3 -11.32 9.71 6.07
C LYS A 3 -10.78 8.53 5.28
N ILE A 4 -11.53 8.14 4.26
CA ILE A 4 -11.23 6.99 3.40
C ILE A 4 -11.30 7.43 1.94
N ALA A 5 -10.18 7.37 1.25
CA ALA A 5 -10.10 7.64 -0.18
C ALA A 5 -10.76 6.50 -0.98
N TYR A 6 -11.74 6.85 -1.80
CA TYR A 6 -12.39 5.92 -2.71
C TYR A 6 -12.99 6.64 -3.90
N ASN A 7 -12.65 6.20 -5.11
CA ASN A 7 -13.26 6.68 -6.34
C ASN A 7 -13.98 5.51 -7.04
N GLN A 8 -15.32 5.49 -6.94
CA GLN A 8 -16.16 4.44 -7.52
C GLN A 8 -16.08 4.36 -9.05
N HIS A 9 -15.62 5.43 -9.71
CA HIS A 9 -15.55 5.49 -11.17
C HIS A 9 -14.19 5.07 -11.72
N LEU A 10 -13.11 5.19 -10.93
CA LEU A 10 -11.74 4.94 -11.37
C LEU A 10 -11.10 3.70 -10.74
N TYR A 11 -11.33 3.44 -9.44
CA TYR A 11 -10.59 2.40 -8.72
C TYR A 11 -10.81 1.00 -9.28
N ASN A 12 -12.04 0.66 -9.65
CA ASN A 12 -12.33 -0.57 -10.39
C ASN A 12 -12.12 -0.32 -11.90
N HIS A 13 -10.95 -0.71 -12.39
CA HIS A 13 -10.57 -0.62 -13.80
C HIS A 13 -10.89 -1.92 -14.54
N PRO A 14 -11.57 -1.89 -15.72
CA PRO A 14 -11.89 -3.09 -16.45
C PRO A 14 -10.63 -3.80 -16.95
N LEU A 15 -10.54 -5.10 -16.68
CA LEU A 15 -9.45 -5.97 -17.12
C LEU A 15 -9.98 -7.08 -18.03
N PRO A 16 -9.14 -7.66 -18.90
CA PRO A 16 -9.52 -8.83 -19.69
C PRO A 16 -10.02 -9.98 -18.82
N GLU A 17 -10.94 -10.77 -19.37
CA GLU A 17 -11.44 -11.98 -18.70
C GLU A 17 -10.28 -12.92 -18.32
N GLY A 18 -10.33 -13.47 -17.12
CA GLY A 18 -9.30 -14.34 -16.58
C GLY A 18 -8.04 -13.62 -16.08
N HIS A 19 -8.03 -12.29 -16.06
CA HIS A 19 -6.90 -11.56 -15.49
C HIS A 19 -6.73 -11.88 -14.00
N ARG A 20 -5.48 -12.17 -13.59
CA ARG A 20 -5.18 -12.63 -12.22
C ARG A 20 -5.33 -11.58 -11.12
N PHE A 21 -5.38 -10.29 -11.48
CA PHE A 21 -5.58 -9.20 -10.53
C PHE A 21 -7.07 -9.03 -10.22
N PRO A 22 -7.52 -9.18 -8.95
CA PRO A 22 -8.93 -9.15 -8.59
C PRO A 22 -9.43 -7.70 -8.43
N MET A 23 -9.56 -6.97 -9.55
CA MET A 23 -9.89 -5.54 -9.57
C MET A 23 -11.20 -5.22 -8.83
N ILE A 24 -12.15 -6.16 -8.84
CA ILE A 24 -13.46 -6.02 -8.18
C ILE A 24 -13.37 -5.81 -6.65
N LYS A 25 -12.23 -6.15 -6.02
CA LYS A 25 -12.04 -5.94 -4.58
C LYS A 25 -12.24 -4.47 -4.19
N TYR A 26 -11.90 -3.54 -5.07
CA TYR A 26 -11.99 -2.11 -4.83
C TYR A 26 -13.43 -1.58 -4.71
N ASP A 27 -14.41 -2.28 -5.29
CA ASP A 27 -15.83 -1.99 -5.08
C ASP A 27 -16.39 -2.74 -3.87
N LEU A 28 -16.03 -4.02 -3.75
CA LEU A 28 -16.60 -4.88 -2.71
C LEU A 28 -16.23 -4.47 -1.28
N ILE A 29 -15.02 -3.90 -1.08
CA ILE A 29 -14.57 -3.51 0.26
C ILE A 29 -15.39 -2.34 0.81
N PRO A 30 -15.52 -1.18 0.13
CA PRO A 30 -16.34 -0.09 0.64
C PRO A 30 -17.83 -0.49 0.71
N GLU A 31 -18.33 -1.29 -0.23
CA GLU A 31 -19.71 -1.80 -0.18
C GLU A 31 -19.95 -2.67 1.08
N GLN A 32 -19.05 -3.58 1.40
CA GLN A 32 -19.17 -4.42 2.59
C GLN A 32 -19.09 -3.61 3.87
N LEU A 33 -18.14 -2.68 3.98
CA LEU A 33 -17.97 -1.83 5.15
C LEU A 33 -19.20 -0.93 5.40
N LEU A 34 -19.77 -0.37 4.32
CA LEU A 34 -21.03 0.41 4.40
C LEU A 34 -22.21 -0.47 4.77
N HIS A 35 -22.32 -1.67 4.18
CA HIS A 35 -23.42 -2.60 4.45
C HIS A 35 -23.44 -3.09 5.91
N THR A 36 -22.26 -3.34 6.48
CA THR A 36 -22.12 -3.77 7.87
C THR A 36 -22.19 -2.62 8.87
N GLY A 37 -22.19 -1.37 8.40
CA GLY A 37 -22.22 -0.17 9.25
C GLY A 37 -20.90 0.11 9.96
N ASP A 38 -19.81 -0.48 9.50
CA ASP A 38 -18.47 -0.23 10.06
C ASP A 38 -17.93 1.14 9.65
N ILE A 39 -18.41 1.68 8.53
CA ILE A 39 -18.17 3.06 8.06
C ILE A 39 -19.46 3.72 7.59
N SER A 40 -19.44 5.05 7.51
CA SER A 40 -20.50 5.85 6.91
C SER A 40 -20.04 6.48 5.59
N ARG A 41 -21.00 6.94 4.77
CA ARG A 41 -20.69 7.60 3.49
C ARG A 41 -19.89 8.89 3.67
N GLU A 42 -20.06 9.60 4.78
CA GLU A 42 -19.35 10.85 5.10
C GLU A 42 -17.86 10.64 5.37
N GLN A 43 -17.46 9.41 5.64
CA GLN A 43 -16.05 9.02 5.79
C GLN A 43 -15.37 8.83 4.44
N LEU A 44 -16.12 8.46 3.40
CA LEU A 44 -15.60 8.33 2.04
C LEU A 44 -15.38 9.71 1.42
N PHE A 45 -14.24 9.87 0.75
CA PHE A 45 -14.00 11.04 -0.10
C PHE A 45 -13.45 10.59 -1.45
N GLU A 46 -13.81 11.29 -2.49
CA GLU A 46 -13.26 11.11 -3.83
C GLU A 46 -12.00 11.97 -3.95
N PRO A 47 -10.82 11.36 -4.21
CA PRO A 47 -9.59 12.14 -4.32
C PRO A 47 -9.63 13.12 -5.48
N GLU A 48 -9.15 14.34 -5.23
CA GLU A 48 -8.85 15.30 -6.27
C GLU A 48 -7.46 15.03 -6.84
N ASP A 49 -7.32 15.07 -8.17
CA ASP A 49 -6.04 14.80 -8.80
C ASP A 49 -5.02 15.90 -8.47
N GLU A 50 -3.88 15.49 -7.94
CA GLU A 50 -2.78 16.40 -7.65
C GLU A 50 -2.07 16.86 -8.93
N PRO A 51 -1.46 18.05 -8.92
CA PRO A 51 -0.71 18.55 -10.05
C PRO A 51 0.55 17.71 -10.34
N GLU A 52 1.03 17.73 -11.60
CA GLU A 52 2.13 16.89 -12.07
C GLU A 52 3.40 17.02 -11.24
N GLU A 53 3.68 18.20 -10.74
CA GLU A 53 4.87 18.52 -9.95
C GLU A 53 4.99 17.65 -8.69
N VAL A 54 3.87 17.20 -8.16
CA VAL A 54 3.83 16.30 -7.01
C VAL A 54 4.41 14.93 -7.37
N PHE A 55 4.02 14.39 -8.52
CA PHE A 55 4.52 13.09 -9.00
C PHE A 55 5.99 13.16 -9.45
N LEU A 56 6.41 14.31 -9.95
CA LEU A 56 7.80 14.56 -10.36
C LEU A 56 8.80 14.60 -9.20
N ARG A 57 8.34 14.64 -7.95
CA ARG A 57 9.20 14.49 -6.78
C ARG A 57 9.72 13.05 -6.63
N VAL A 58 9.08 12.10 -7.30
CA VAL A 58 9.38 10.67 -7.21
C VAL A 58 9.68 10.08 -8.57
N HIS A 59 8.87 10.41 -9.57
CA HIS A 59 8.94 9.81 -10.90
C HIS A 59 9.67 10.72 -11.89
N GLU A 60 10.45 10.12 -12.79
CA GLU A 60 11.18 10.83 -13.81
C GLU A 60 10.26 11.53 -14.82
N PRO A 61 10.56 12.79 -15.24
CA PRO A 61 9.78 13.49 -16.23
C PRO A 61 9.64 12.72 -17.55
N SER A 62 10.70 11.99 -17.94
CA SER A 62 10.72 11.15 -19.15
C SER A 62 9.70 10.00 -19.07
N TYR A 63 9.56 9.38 -17.89
CA TYR A 63 8.62 8.29 -17.64
C TYR A 63 7.18 8.80 -17.67
N LEU A 64 6.88 9.84 -16.87
CA LEU A 64 5.53 10.43 -16.84
C LEU A 64 5.12 10.98 -18.22
N GLY A 65 6.05 11.63 -18.94
CA GLY A 65 5.80 12.15 -20.27
C GLY A 65 5.44 11.05 -21.29
N ARG A 66 6.09 9.88 -21.23
CA ARG A 66 5.75 8.72 -22.08
C ARG A 66 4.38 8.14 -21.72
N LEU A 67 4.09 7.98 -20.43
CA LEU A 67 2.78 7.51 -19.96
C LEU A 67 1.66 8.43 -20.49
N LYS A 68 1.78 9.74 -20.32
CA LYS A 68 0.78 10.72 -20.79
C LYS A 68 0.54 10.67 -22.30
N LYS A 69 1.57 10.40 -23.09
CA LYS A 69 1.47 10.27 -24.55
C LYS A 69 0.97 8.88 -25.01
N GLY A 70 0.82 7.94 -24.09
CA GLY A 70 0.51 6.55 -24.42
C GLY A 70 1.68 5.82 -25.10
N GLU A 71 2.91 6.32 -24.94
CA GLU A 71 4.14 5.72 -25.46
C GLU A 71 4.59 4.56 -24.55
N VAL A 72 3.73 3.57 -24.40
CA VAL A 72 3.93 2.38 -23.56
C VAL A 72 4.12 1.16 -24.47
N SER A 73 5.26 0.49 -24.29
CA SER A 73 5.56 -0.71 -25.08
C SER A 73 4.87 -1.97 -24.51
N ALA A 74 4.61 -2.97 -25.34
CA ALA A 74 4.12 -4.26 -24.90
C ALA A 74 5.03 -4.96 -23.85
N ARG A 75 6.32 -4.57 -23.77
CA ARG A 75 7.23 -5.06 -22.73
C ARG A 75 6.92 -4.40 -21.39
N GLU A 76 6.62 -3.12 -21.37
CA GLU A 76 6.22 -2.37 -20.17
C GLU A 76 4.87 -2.87 -19.65
N GLU A 77 3.86 -3.06 -20.53
CA GLU A 77 2.58 -3.67 -20.14
C GLU A 77 2.77 -5.03 -19.45
N ARG A 78 3.61 -5.90 -20.01
CA ARG A 78 3.93 -7.19 -19.35
C ARG A 78 4.67 -7.03 -18.04
N ARG A 79 5.47 -5.97 -17.87
CA ARG A 79 6.24 -5.72 -16.64
C ARG A 79 5.33 -5.24 -15.51
N PHE A 80 4.48 -4.25 -15.75
CA PHE A 80 3.54 -3.80 -14.74
C PHE A 80 2.23 -4.62 -14.71
N GLY A 81 1.98 -5.48 -15.72
CA GLY A 81 0.95 -6.50 -15.66
C GLY A 81 -0.46 -6.05 -16.03
N PHE A 82 -0.64 -4.89 -16.62
CA PHE A 82 -1.93 -4.38 -17.09
C PHE A 82 -1.90 -3.99 -18.58
N PRO A 83 -2.99 -4.16 -19.33
CA PRO A 83 -3.14 -3.52 -20.62
C PRO A 83 -3.16 -2.00 -20.46
N TRP A 84 -2.38 -1.30 -21.27
CA TRP A 84 -2.33 0.16 -21.19
C TRP A 84 -3.63 0.81 -21.67
N SER A 85 -4.04 1.85 -20.96
CA SER A 85 -5.08 2.79 -21.40
C SER A 85 -4.90 4.13 -20.70
N GLN A 86 -5.40 5.21 -21.27
CA GLN A 86 -5.41 6.52 -20.61
C GLN A 86 -6.17 6.48 -19.29
N ARG A 87 -7.29 5.75 -19.23
CA ARG A 87 -8.06 5.53 -18.01
C ARG A 87 -7.25 4.83 -16.90
N LEU A 88 -6.30 3.96 -17.26
CA LEU A 88 -5.41 3.33 -16.30
C LEU A 88 -4.48 4.37 -15.68
N LEU A 89 -3.90 5.30 -16.46
CA LEU A 89 -3.09 6.37 -15.93
C LEU A 89 -3.91 7.31 -15.02
N GLU A 90 -5.11 7.70 -15.43
CA GLU A 90 -6.02 8.51 -14.61
C GLU A 90 -6.31 7.83 -13.27
N ARG A 91 -6.54 6.53 -13.29
CA ARG A 91 -6.69 5.72 -12.07
C ARG A 91 -5.46 5.79 -11.17
N GLU A 92 -4.26 5.59 -11.71
CA GLU A 92 -3.03 5.59 -10.92
C GLU A 92 -2.72 6.97 -10.33
N VAL A 93 -2.95 8.03 -11.09
CA VAL A 93 -2.86 9.43 -10.61
C VAL A 93 -3.83 9.64 -9.45
N ASN A 94 -5.08 9.25 -9.60
CA ASN A 94 -6.11 9.43 -8.58
C ASN A 94 -5.82 8.60 -7.31
N ILE A 95 -5.29 7.37 -7.44
CA ILE A 95 -4.85 6.55 -6.30
C ILE A 95 -3.71 7.22 -5.53
N CYS A 96 -2.67 7.69 -6.24
CA CYS A 96 -1.54 8.38 -5.60
C CYS A 96 -2.00 9.66 -4.90
N SER A 97 -2.84 10.46 -5.55
CA SER A 97 -3.46 11.65 -4.97
C SER A 97 -4.26 11.31 -3.71
N GLY A 98 -5.02 10.20 -3.76
CA GLY A 98 -5.77 9.71 -2.60
C GLY A 98 -4.88 9.32 -1.42
N THR A 99 -3.75 8.66 -1.66
CA THR A 99 -2.79 8.31 -0.60
C THR A 99 -2.12 9.55 -0.01
N LEU A 100 -1.77 10.53 -0.83
CA LEU A 100 -1.25 11.83 -0.37
C LEU A 100 -2.30 12.54 0.52
N GLN A 101 -3.53 12.68 0.03
CA GLN A 101 -4.62 13.33 0.78
C GLN A 101 -4.96 12.57 2.06
N CYS A 102 -4.83 11.25 2.09
CA CYS A 102 -4.88 10.48 3.33
C CYS A 102 -3.77 10.90 4.31
N GLY A 103 -2.58 11.26 3.83
CA GLY A 103 -1.52 11.84 4.68
C GLY A 103 -1.96 13.12 5.38
N LEU A 104 -2.55 14.05 4.64
CA LEU A 104 -3.09 15.30 5.21
C LEU A 104 -4.22 15.03 6.20
N TYR A 105 -5.15 14.14 5.88
CA TYR A 105 -6.23 13.76 6.79
C TYR A 105 -5.74 12.99 8.02
N ALA A 106 -4.66 12.20 7.91
CA ALA A 106 -4.09 11.52 9.05
C ALA A 106 -3.50 12.51 10.07
N LEU A 107 -2.92 13.63 9.62
CA LEU A 107 -2.48 14.70 10.51
C LEU A 107 -3.65 15.34 11.26
N GLU A 108 -4.81 15.47 10.64
CA GLU A 108 -5.99 16.10 11.24
C GLU A 108 -6.78 15.14 12.16
N TYR A 109 -6.95 13.89 11.72
CA TYR A 109 -7.85 12.93 12.37
C TYR A 109 -7.13 11.76 13.05
N GLY A 110 -5.81 11.71 13.00
CA GLY A 110 -4.98 10.64 13.56
C GLY A 110 -4.75 9.49 12.57
N ALA A 111 -5.73 9.13 11.75
CA ALA A 111 -5.56 8.13 10.71
C ALA A 111 -6.41 8.44 9.47
N ALA A 112 -5.99 7.91 8.32
CA ALA A 112 -6.78 7.85 7.09
C ALA A 112 -6.40 6.60 6.28
N LEU A 113 -7.30 6.16 5.39
CA LEU A 113 -7.09 4.96 4.61
C LEU A 113 -7.40 5.21 3.12
N ASN A 114 -6.69 4.49 2.25
CA ASN A 114 -7.03 4.43 0.84
C ASN A 114 -7.57 3.03 0.52
N VAL A 115 -8.75 2.93 -0.10
CA VAL A 115 -9.34 1.64 -0.56
C VAL A 115 -8.48 0.97 -1.62
N ALA A 116 -7.60 1.73 -2.26
CA ALA A 116 -6.57 1.26 -3.19
C ALA A 116 -5.16 1.57 -2.64
N GLY A 117 -4.20 1.72 -3.53
CA GLY A 117 -2.82 2.05 -3.16
C GLY A 117 -2.00 0.83 -2.76
N GLY A 118 -0.83 1.12 -2.23
CA GLY A 118 0.19 0.10 -1.97
C GLY A 118 0.96 -0.30 -3.23
N THR A 119 1.16 0.64 -4.12
CA THR A 119 1.82 0.42 -5.41
C THR A 119 3.35 0.46 -5.31
N HIS A 120 3.87 -0.29 -4.36
CA HIS A 120 5.25 -0.28 -3.86
C HIS A 120 6.32 -0.83 -4.83
N HIS A 121 5.90 -1.42 -5.97
CA HIS A 121 6.84 -1.92 -6.98
C HIS A 121 7.19 -0.89 -8.07
N ALA A 122 6.50 0.26 -8.14
CA ALA A 122 6.82 1.27 -9.13
C ALA A 122 8.11 2.03 -8.77
N PHE A 123 9.03 2.09 -9.73
CA PHE A 123 10.30 2.81 -9.69
C PHE A 123 10.14 4.24 -10.24
N PRO A 124 11.15 5.10 -10.11
CA PRO A 124 11.11 6.43 -10.70
C PRO A 124 10.92 6.42 -12.23
N ASP A 125 11.48 5.45 -12.92
CA ASP A 125 11.57 5.35 -14.38
C ASP A 125 10.66 4.29 -15.03
N ARG A 126 9.97 3.47 -14.22
CA ARG A 126 9.19 2.33 -14.71
C ARG A 126 8.18 1.79 -13.71
N GLY A 127 7.13 1.16 -14.23
CA GLY A 127 6.20 0.34 -13.44
C GLY A 127 6.60 -1.13 -13.43
N GLU A 128 6.28 -1.84 -12.32
CA GLU A 128 6.45 -3.29 -12.14
C GLU A 128 5.30 -3.87 -11.28
N GLY A 129 5.02 -5.18 -11.38
CA GLY A 129 4.24 -5.92 -10.40
C GLY A 129 2.88 -5.31 -10.04
N PHE A 130 2.07 -4.95 -11.02
CA PHE A 130 0.78 -4.26 -10.87
C PHE A 130 0.85 -2.81 -10.35
N CYS A 131 2.05 -2.21 -10.38
CA CYS A 131 2.29 -0.84 -9.95
C CYS A 131 2.81 -0.01 -11.11
N ILE A 132 2.24 1.17 -11.32
CA ILE A 132 2.67 2.12 -12.37
C ILE A 132 3.26 3.37 -11.74
N LEU A 133 2.58 3.98 -10.78
CA LEU A 133 3.10 5.07 -9.95
C LEU A 133 3.19 4.57 -8.49
N ASN A 134 4.16 5.06 -7.72
CA ASN A 134 4.36 4.65 -6.33
C ASN A 134 3.63 5.62 -5.38
N ASP A 135 2.45 5.24 -4.97
CA ASP A 135 1.57 6.08 -4.15
C ASP A 135 2.13 6.37 -2.74
N ILE A 136 2.75 5.37 -2.10
CA ILE A 136 3.40 5.54 -0.80
C ILE A 136 4.56 6.52 -0.92
N ALA A 137 5.40 6.36 -1.93
CA ALA A 137 6.54 7.25 -2.14
C ALA A 137 6.11 8.68 -2.45
N VAL A 138 5.09 8.87 -3.32
CA VAL A 138 4.55 10.20 -3.64
C VAL A 138 3.97 10.85 -2.38
N GLY A 139 3.14 10.14 -1.63
CA GLY A 139 2.55 10.66 -0.39
C GLY A 139 3.61 11.01 0.65
N ALA A 140 4.54 10.09 0.95
CA ALA A 140 5.59 10.31 1.94
C ALA A 140 6.54 11.44 1.55
N ARG A 141 6.99 11.50 0.29
CA ARG A 141 7.85 12.57 -0.21
C ARG A 141 7.17 13.93 -0.08
N TYR A 142 5.88 14.01 -0.44
CA TYR A 142 5.12 15.25 -0.26
C TYR A 142 5.07 15.70 1.19
N MET A 143 4.79 14.80 2.13
CA MET A 143 4.71 15.13 3.56
C MET A 143 6.06 15.62 4.12
N LEU A 144 7.17 15.04 3.67
CA LEU A 144 8.53 15.45 4.04
C LEU A 144 8.92 16.79 3.41
N ASP A 145 8.75 16.95 2.09
CA ASP A 145 9.20 18.13 1.36
C ASP A 145 8.43 19.40 1.74
N GLU A 146 7.11 19.27 2.04
CA GLU A 146 6.31 20.40 2.52
C GLU A 146 6.51 20.67 4.02
N GLY A 147 7.32 19.86 4.71
CA GLY A 147 7.65 20.06 6.12
C GLY A 147 6.49 19.73 7.07
N TYR A 148 5.52 18.94 6.65
CA TYR A 148 4.45 18.46 7.53
C TYR A 148 4.98 17.51 8.60
N VAL A 149 6.00 16.72 8.26
CA VAL A 149 6.71 15.78 9.13
C VAL A 149 8.20 15.82 8.83
N ASN A 150 9.04 15.40 9.78
CA ASN A 150 10.50 15.32 9.60
C ASN A 150 10.96 13.89 9.34
N SER A 151 10.14 12.88 9.69
CA SER A 151 10.49 11.48 9.53
C SER A 151 9.26 10.61 9.27
N VAL A 152 9.40 9.66 8.36
CA VAL A 152 8.36 8.71 7.98
C VAL A 152 8.88 7.29 8.22
N LEU A 153 8.05 6.42 8.80
CA LEU A 153 8.24 4.98 8.80
C LEU A 153 7.23 4.35 7.85
N CYS A 154 7.71 3.69 6.81
CA CYS A 154 6.93 2.78 6.01
C CYS A 154 7.00 1.38 6.62
N VAL A 155 5.85 0.82 7.00
CA VAL A 155 5.70 -0.56 7.45
C VAL A 155 5.07 -1.35 6.31
N ASP A 156 5.89 -2.06 5.56
CA ASP A 156 5.46 -2.87 4.40
C ASP A 156 5.37 -4.34 4.82
N LEU A 157 4.15 -4.83 4.97
CA LEU A 157 3.82 -6.21 5.34
C LEU A 157 3.09 -6.98 4.22
N ASP A 158 3.19 -6.49 2.98
CA ASP A 158 2.87 -7.27 1.79
C ASP A 158 3.80 -8.47 1.67
N VAL A 159 3.35 -9.57 1.05
CA VAL A 159 4.21 -10.75 0.87
C VAL A 159 5.38 -10.48 -0.08
N HIS A 160 5.23 -9.47 -0.94
CA HIS A 160 6.26 -9.03 -1.87
C HIS A 160 7.07 -7.88 -1.26
N GLN A 161 8.40 -7.89 -1.44
CA GLN A 161 9.19 -6.72 -1.06
C GLN A 161 8.84 -5.52 -1.95
N GLY A 162 8.57 -4.37 -1.34
CA GLY A 162 8.37 -3.11 -2.05
C GLY A 162 9.65 -2.56 -2.67
N ASN A 163 10.17 -3.21 -3.72
CA ASN A 163 11.44 -2.87 -4.34
C ASN A 163 11.48 -1.45 -4.95
N GLY A 164 10.34 -0.95 -5.44
CA GLY A 164 10.23 0.42 -5.94
C GLY A 164 10.41 1.43 -4.81
N THR A 165 9.70 1.25 -3.70
CA THR A 165 9.82 2.10 -2.51
C THR A 165 11.23 2.04 -1.92
N ALA A 166 11.82 0.84 -1.81
CA ALA A 166 13.20 0.65 -1.34
C ALA A 166 14.19 1.45 -2.20
N PHE A 167 14.09 1.33 -3.53
CA PHE A 167 14.97 2.04 -4.46
C PHE A 167 14.83 3.57 -4.38
N ILE A 168 13.59 4.08 -4.25
CA ILE A 168 13.31 5.52 -4.21
C ILE A 168 13.92 6.18 -2.97
N PHE A 169 13.90 5.49 -1.84
CA PHE A 169 14.36 6.03 -0.56
C PHE A 169 15.71 5.47 -0.08
N GLU A 170 16.45 4.77 -0.95
CA GLU A 170 17.79 4.30 -0.60
C GLU A 170 18.69 5.45 -0.12
N GLY A 171 19.13 5.38 1.14
CA GLY A 171 20.00 6.39 1.74
C GLY A 171 19.31 7.70 2.16
N ASP A 172 17.99 7.73 2.26
CA ASP A 172 17.25 8.89 2.76
C ASP A 172 17.05 8.80 4.28
N ASP A 173 17.77 9.60 5.04
CA ASP A 173 17.72 9.60 6.52
C ASP A 173 16.35 10.01 7.12
N HIS A 174 15.44 10.55 6.30
CA HIS A 174 14.09 10.99 6.71
C HIS A 174 13.02 9.94 6.47
N PHE A 175 13.33 8.87 5.74
CA PHE A 175 12.41 7.79 5.44
C PHE A 175 13.01 6.44 5.85
N TYR A 176 12.37 5.76 6.77
CA TYR A 176 12.77 4.42 7.19
C TYR A 176 11.82 3.38 6.60
N ASN A 177 12.36 2.44 5.83
CA ASN A 177 11.57 1.40 5.19
C ASN A 177 11.77 0.04 5.88
N PHE A 178 10.73 -0.45 6.53
CA PHE A 178 10.66 -1.80 7.09
C PHE A 178 9.82 -2.69 6.19
N SER A 179 10.43 -3.74 5.61
CA SER A 179 9.75 -4.74 4.79
C SER A 179 9.91 -6.15 5.39
N MET A 180 8.76 -6.80 5.65
CA MET A 180 8.74 -8.19 6.10
C MET A 180 8.01 -9.06 5.08
N HIS A 181 8.77 -9.76 4.22
CA HIS A 181 8.30 -10.34 2.98
C HIS A 181 8.75 -11.80 2.77
N GLY A 182 8.10 -12.50 1.84
CA GLY A 182 8.51 -13.84 1.42
C GLY A 182 9.81 -13.82 0.62
N ARG A 183 10.83 -14.56 1.08
CA ARG A 183 12.17 -14.61 0.47
C ARG A 183 12.12 -14.98 -1.00
N SER A 184 11.32 -15.98 -1.37
CA SER A 184 11.20 -16.50 -2.72
C SER A 184 10.10 -15.84 -3.55
N ASN A 185 9.34 -14.90 -2.96
CA ASN A 185 8.33 -14.11 -3.65
C ASN A 185 8.99 -13.05 -4.57
N PHE A 186 8.21 -12.52 -5.53
CA PHE A 186 8.63 -11.37 -6.32
C PHE A 186 8.97 -10.16 -5.40
N PRO A 187 9.92 -9.31 -5.77
CA PRO A 187 10.84 -9.42 -6.89
C PRO A 187 11.93 -10.47 -6.63
N PHE A 188 12.44 -11.12 -7.70
CA PHE A 188 13.52 -12.12 -7.54
C PHE A 188 14.86 -11.49 -7.18
N LYS A 189 15.10 -10.26 -7.65
CA LYS A 189 16.20 -9.42 -7.18
C LYS A 189 15.59 -8.41 -6.19
N LYS A 190 15.96 -8.54 -4.93
CA LYS A 190 15.55 -7.61 -3.88
C LYS A 190 16.39 -6.34 -3.96
N GLU A 191 15.76 -5.21 -3.62
CA GLU A 191 16.45 -3.96 -3.33
C GLU A 191 16.72 -3.87 -1.82
N GLN A 192 17.50 -2.90 -1.37
CA GLN A 192 17.88 -2.77 0.04
C GLN A 192 16.95 -1.79 0.75
N ASN A 193 16.33 -2.23 1.82
CA ASN A 193 15.60 -1.40 2.79
C ASN A 193 16.46 -1.15 4.04
N ASP A 194 16.01 -0.25 4.92
CA ASP A 194 16.63 -0.07 6.24
C ASP A 194 16.47 -1.33 7.09
N MET A 195 15.30 -1.98 6.98
CA MET A 195 15.03 -3.26 7.64
C MET A 195 14.34 -4.22 6.68
N ASP A 196 15.05 -5.27 6.29
CA ASP A 196 14.53 -6.38 5.47
C ASP A 196 14.44 -7.68 6.28
N VAL A 197 13.24 -8.25 6.36
CA VAL A 197 12.99 -9.55 6.99
C VAL A 197 12.47 -10.54 5.95
N ALA A 198 13.39 -11.28 5.35
CA ALA A 198 13.09 -12.24 4.27
C ALA A 198 12.72 -13.62 4.84
N LEU A 199 11.42 -13.92 4.87
CA LEU A 199 10.85 -15.14 5.45
C LEU A 199 10.90 -16.33 4.49
N PRO A 200 11.12 -17.55 4.98
CA PRO A 200 11.05 -18.76 4.15
C PRO A 200 9.59 -19.05 3.73
N ASP A 201 9.44 -19.83 2.65
CA ASP A 201 8.14 -20.30 2.19
C ASP A 201 7.42 -21.09 3.30
N ASN A 202 6.09 -20.96 3.37
CA ASN A 202 5.25 -21.60 4.38
C ASN A 202 5.62 -21.25 5.84
N TYR A 203 6.13 -20.04 6.06
CA TYR A 203 6.51 -19.59 7.39
C TYR A 203 5.32 -19.64 8.35
N ALA A 204 5.51 -20.24 9.52
CA ALA A 204 4.43 -20.47 10.48
C ALA A 204 3.92 -19.16 11.07
N GLU A 205 2.61 -19.02 11.19
CA GLU A 205 1.92 -17.82 11.70
C GLU A 205 2.45 -17.36 13.06
N GLU A 206 2.63 -18.28 14.01
CA GLU A 206 3.13 -17.94 15.35
C GLU A 206 4.55 -17.33 15.29
N ALA A 207 5.42 -17.89 14.46
CA ALA A 207 6.77 -17.36 14.24
C ALA A 207 6.70 -16.00 13.52
N TYR A 208 5.83 -15.87 12.51
CA TYR A 208 5.60 -14.61 11.80
C TYR A 208 5.20 -13.49 12.77
N LEU A 209 4.22 -13.72 13.63
CA LEU A 209 3.73 -12.71 14.58
C LEU A 209 4.78 -12.37 15.64
N LYS A 210 5.57 -13.36 16.08
CA LYS A 210 6.68 -13.15 17.02
C LYS A 210 7.79 -12.29 16.42
N ASP A 211 8.20 -12.61 15.20
CA ASP A 211 9.24 -11.85 14.50
C ASP A 211 8.75 -10.45 14.17
N LEU A 212 7.48 -10.31 13.72
CA LEU A 212 6.89 -8.99 13.50
C LEU A 212 6.92 -8.13 14.77
N ALA A 213 6.55 -8.68 15.92
CA ALA A 213 6.59 -7.93 17.17
C ALA A 213 7.99 -7.40 17.49
N PHE A 214 9.02 -8.19 17.24
CA PHE A 214 10.41 -7.82 17.47
C PHE A 214 10.89 -6.75 16.47
N PHE A 215 10.77 -7.01 15.18
CA PHE A 215 11.29 -6.12 14.14
C PHE A 215 10.50 -4.81 14.03
N LEU A 216 9.20 -4.84 14.33
CA LEU A 216 8.39 -3.63 14.42
C LEU A 216 8.88 -2.70 15.54
N GLU A 217 9.20 -3.26 16.73
CA GLU A 217 9.77 -2.49 17.83
C GLU A 217 11.10 -1.86 17.44
N GLU A 218 12.01 -2.64 16.85
CA GLU A 218 13.31 -2.16 16.37
C GLU A 218 13.16 -1.04 15.32
N SER A 219 12.23 -1.20 14.37
CA SER A 219 11.98 -0.19 13.34
C SER A 219 11.45 1.13 13.90
N PHE A 220 10.53 1.08 14.86
CA PHE A 220 10.05 2.31 15.53
C PHE A 220 11.15 3.01 16.32
N ASN A 221 12.02 2.25 17.00
CA ASN A 221 13.13 2.79 17.77
C ASN A 221 14.20 3.43 16.86
N ALA A 222 14.48 2.81 15.71
CA ALA A 222 15.44 3.34 14.73
C ALA A 222 14.89 4.56 13.99
N ALA A 223 13.69 4.47 13.46
CA ALA A 223 13.07 5.52 12.66
C ALA A 223 12.66 6.75 13.45
N ARG A 224 12.17 6.57 14.69
CA ARG A 224 11.54 7.64 15.51
C ARG A 224 10.57 8.48 14.68
N PRO A 225 9.56 7.85 14.05
CA PRO A 225 8.76 8.50 13.02
C PRO A 225 7.83 9.56 13.59
N ASP A 226 7.55 10.58 12.75
CA ASP A 226 6.46 11.52 12.97
C ASP A 226 5.16 11.04 12.28
N MET A 227 5.26 10.12 11.31
CA MET A 227 4.12 9.57 10.55
C MET A 227 4.40 8.14 10.09
N ILE A 228 3.33 7.33 10.00
CA ILE A 228 3.38 5.94 9.52
C ILE A 228 2.65 5.81 8.19
N PHE A 229 3.29 5.19 7.19
CA PHE A 229 2.63 4.60 6.04
C PHE A 229 2.60 3.09 6.22
N PHE A 230 1.41 2.49 6.21
CA PHE A 230 1.22 1.07 6.40
C PHE A 230 0.70 0.40 5.14
N GLN A 231 1.56 -0.39 4.49
CA GLN A 231 1.22 -1.28 3.39
C GLN A 231 0.62 -2.57 3.97
N SER A 232 -0.70 -2.70 3.90
CA SER A 232 -1.44 -3.76 4.59
C SER A 232 -1.83 -4.94 3.68
N GLY A 233 -1.01 -5.26 2.67
CA GLY A 233 -1.26 -6.37 1.74
C GLY A 233 -1.72 -7.64 2.45
N VAL A 234 -2.74 -8.31 1.91
CA VAL A 234 -3.31 -9.54 2.50
C VAL A 234 -2.86 -10.81 1.77
N ASP A 235 -1.91 -10.68 0.88
CA ASP A 235 -1.35 -11.80 0.10
C ASP A 235 -0.37 -12.70 0.89
N ILE A 236 -0.19 -12.41 2.18
CA ILE A 236 0.42 -13.36 3.13
C ILE A 236 -0.56 -14.47 3.55
N LEU A 237 -1.84 -14.40 3.14
CA LEU A 237 -2.87 -15.42 3.44
C LEU A 237 -2.47 -16.80 2.90
N GLU A 238 -2.75 -17.84 3.70
CA GLU A 238 -2.56 -19.26 3.33
C GLU A 238 -3.22 -19.68 2.01
N CYS A 239 -4.25 -18.96 1.58
CA CYS A 239 -5.00 -19.21 0.35
C CYS A 239 -4.63 -18.28 -0.80
N ASP A 240 -3.60 -17.44 -0.66
CA ASP A 240 -3.16 -16.56 -1.73
C ASP A 240 -2.47 -17.34 -2.84
N LYS A 241 -2.61 -16.88 -4.09
CA LYS A 241 -2.02 -17.54 -5.26
C LYS A 241 -0.60 -17.10 -5.57
N LEU A 242 -0.27 -15.88 -5.20
CA LEU A 242 1.03 -15.26 -5.49
C LEU A 242 1.91 -15.23 -4.26
N GLY A 243 1.31 -15.19 -3.08
CA GLY A 243 1.99 -15.29 -1.80
C GLY A 243 2.41 -16.72 -1.46
N LYS A 244 3.49 -16.86 -0.70
CA LYS A 244 4.03 -18.16 -0.25
C LYS A 244 4.16 -18.27 1.26
N LEU A 245 3.55 -17.34 2.00
CA LEU A 245 3.44 -17.43 3.45
C LEU A 245 2.14 -18.19 3.81
N ASN A 246 2.00 -18.53 5.09
CA ASN A 246 0.90 -19.36 5.54
C ASN A 246 0.23 -18.72 6.78
N VAL A 247 -0.30 -17.50 6.59
CA VAL A 247 -0.95 -16.73 7.65
C VAL A 247 -2.46 -16.87 7.53
N SER A 248 -3.15 -17.13 8.64
CA SER A 248 -4.61 -17.23 8.68
C SER A 248 -5.26 -15.83 8.65
N PRO A 249 -6.57 -15.73 8.38
CA PRO A 249 -7.30 -14.46 8.51
C PRO A 249 -7.21 -13.85 9.92
N LYS A 250 -7.11 -14.69 10.97
CA LYS A 250 -6.88 -14.22 12.34
C LYS A 250 -5.47 -13.68 12.53
N GLY A 251 -4.48 -14.32 11.92
CA GLY A 251 -3.10 -13.86 11.92
C GLY A 251 -2.95 -12.51 11.23
N ILE A 252 -3.63 -12.27 10.09
CA ILE A 252 -3.67 -10.96 9.44
C ILE A 252 -4.25 -9.90 10.38
N LYS A 253 -5.37 -10.17 11.02
CA LYS A 253 -5.95 -9.23 11.98
C LYS A 253 -4.99 -8.94 13.15
N ALA A 254 -4.31 -9.94 13.67
CA ALA A 254 -3.31 -9.76 14.73
C ALA A 254 -2.12 -8.92 14.25
N ARG A 255 -1.63 -9.15 13.01
CA ARG A 255 -0.60 -8.33 12.35
C ARG A 255 -1.00 -6.86 12.30
N ASP A 256 -2.18 -6.58 11.76
CA ASP A 256 -2.70 -5.22 11.60
C ASP A 256 -2.85 -4.54 12.97
N GLU A 257 -3.38 -5.28 13.95
CA GLU A 257 -3.53 -4.77 15.30
C GLU A 257 -2.18 -4.38 15.94
N MET A 258 -1.11 -5.13 15.69
CA MET A 258 0.22 -4.78 16.19
C MET A 258 0.69 -3.42 15.68
N VAL A 259 0.59 -3.17 14.38
CA VAL A 259 1.01 -1.92 13.76
C VAL A 259 0.12 -0.76 14.20
N ILE A 260 -1.19 -0.90 14.04
CA ILE A 260 -2.18 0.16 14.25
C ILE A 260 -2.21 0.58 15.73
N LYS A 261 -2.26 -0.40 16.64
CA LYS A 261 -2.24 -0.17 18.08
C LYS A 261 -0.96 0.54 18.55
N LYS A 262 0.20 0.16 17.98
CA LYS A 262 1.47 0.80 18.31
C LYS A 262 1.48 2.25 17.84
N ALA A 263 1.09 2.53 16.61
CA ALA A 263 1.00 3.90 16.08
C ALA A 263 0.03 4.75 16.90
N SER A 264 -1.19 4.25 17.15
CA SER A 264 -2.20 4.96 17.96
C SER A 264 -1.74 5.25 19.39
N ARG A 265 -1.09 4.29 20.08
CA ARG A 265 -0.55 4.49 21.43
C ARG A 265 0.52 5.57 21.51
N LEU A 266 1.27 5.74 20.44
CA LEU A 266 2.30 6.77 20.33
C LEU A 266 1.74 8.12 19.82
N GLY A 267 0.43 8.17 19.48
CA GLY A 267 -0.21 9.35 18.93
C GLY A 267 0.28 9.72 17.53
N LEU A 268 0.77 8.73 16.76
CA LEU A 268 1.34 8.94 15.43
C LEU A 268 0.25 8.90 14.36
N PRO A 269 0.23 9.87 13.43
CA PRO A 269 -0.60 9.80 12.24
C PRO A 269 -0.32 8.54 11.41
N LEU A 270 -1.39 7.85 10.98
CA LEU A 270 -1.31 6.61 10.21
C LEU A 270 -2.04 6.72 8.87
N VAL A 271 -1.36 6.42 7.80
CA VAL A 271 -1.95 6.18 6.47
C VAL A 271 -1.89 4.69 6.19
N ALA A 272 -3.04 4.04 6.02
CA ALA A 272 -3.09 2.65 5.61
C ALA A 272 -3.53 2.51 4.14
N VAL A 273 -2.78 1.72 3.38
CA VAL A 273 -3.08 1.37 1.98
C VAL A 273 -3.22 -0.14 1.83
N MET A 274 -3.98 -0.56 0.80
CA MET A 274 -4.47 -1.94 0.72
C MET A 274 -3.42 -2.97 0.28
N GLY A 275 -2.61 -2.68 -0.73
CA GLY A 275 -1.64 -3.64 -1.27
C GLY A 275 -2.22 -4.89 -1.92
N GLY A 276 -1.44 -5.98 -1.87
CA GLY A 276 -1.74 -7.26 -2.50
C GLY A 276 -2.89 -8.05 -1.88
N GLY A 277 -3.28 -9.10 -2.60
CA GLY A 277 -4.35 -10.03 -2.24
C GLY A 277 -4.92 -10.65 -3.52
N TYR A 278 -4.62 -11.93 -3.77
CA TYR A 278 -4.82 -12.60 -5.06
C TYR A 278 -5.47 -13.99 -4.95
N SER A 279 -6.16 -14.27 -3.83
CA SER A 279 -6.89 -15.54 -3.68
C SER A 279 -8.01 -15.66 -4.72
N GLU A 280 -8.29 -16.89 -5.17
CA GLU A 280 -9.48 -17.18 -5.99
C GLU A 280 -10.78 -16.87 -5.26
N ASN A 281 -10.77 -17.04 -3.97
CA ASN A 281 -11.92 -16.69 -3.14
C ASN A 281 -11.86 -15.21 -2.78
N ILE A 282 -12.51 -14.39 -3.59
CA ILE A 282 -12.54 -12.93 -3.43
C ILE A 282 -13.10 -12.52 -2.04
N ALA A 283 -14.03 -13.27 -1.46
CA ALA A 283 -14.58 -12.94 -0.15
C ALA A 283 -13.51 -12.97 0.94
N LYS A 284 -12.55 -13.92 0.89
CA LYS A 284 -11.44 -13.95 1.86
C LYS A 284 -10.53 -12.72 1.77
N ILE A 285 -10.30 -12.21 0.55
CA ILE A 285 -9.52 -10.98 0.33
C ILE A 285 -10.28 -9.78 0.91
N VAL A 286 -11.57 -9.67 0.56
CA VAL A 286 -12.43 -8.57 1.00
C VAL A 286 -12.56 -8.56 2.52
N ASP A 287 -12.83 -9.70 3.14
CA ASP A 287 -12.93 -9.83 4.60
C ASP A 287 -11.62 -9.44 5.30
N ALA A 288 -10.48 -9.88 4.76
CA ALA A 288 -9.17 -9.56 5.34
C ALA A 288 -8.89 -8.06 5.28
N HIS A 289 -9.10 -7.42 4.13
CA HIS A 289 -8.95 -5.97 4.02
C HIS A 289 -9.97 -5.21 4.87
N CYS A 290 -11.25 -5.62 4.91
CA CYS A 290 -12.23 -5.01 5.80
C CYS A 290 -11.79 -5.06 7.27
N ASN A 291 -11.12 -6.12 7.70
CA ASN A 291 -10.58 -6.20 9.07
C ASN A 291 -9.52 -5.13 9.34
N THR A 292 -8.66 -4.78 8.37
CA THR A 292 -7.71 -3.67 8.49
C THR A 292 -8.44 -2.36 8.75
N PHE A 293 -9.47 -2.04 7.94
CA PHE A 293 -10.30 -0.84 8.13
C PHE A 293 -10.97 -0.81 9.52
N LYS A 294 -11.62 -1.91 9.91
CA LYS A 294 -12.26 -2.03 11.23
C LYS A 294 -11.26 -1.85 12.38
N THR A 295 -10.06 -2.36 12.21
CA THR A 295 -9.00 -2.22 13.21
C THR A 295 -8.58 -0.75 13.34
N VAL A 296 -8.36 -0.03 12.23
CA VAL A 296 -8.07 1.41 12.28
C VAL A 296 -9.21 2.17 12.97
N MET A 297 -10.48 1.93 12.57
CA MET A 297 -11.65 2.57 13.19
C MET A 297 -11.77 2.31 14.70
N SER A 298 -11.23 1.21 15.21
CA SER A 298 -11.31 0.86 16.64
C SER A 298 -10.23 1.51 17.50
N TYR A 299 -9.15 2.01 16.90
CA TYR A 299 -8.01 2.60 17.62
C TYR A 299 -7.90 4.11 17.48
N TYR A 300 -8.49 4.69 16.45
CA TYR A 300 -8.51 6.12 16.16
C TYR A 300 -9.94 6.68 16.15
#